data_684a1397bc5a5253ce07c23fc63e6aa4
#
_entry.id   684a1397bc5a5253ce07c23fc63e6aa4
#
_cell.length_a   1.000
_cell.length_b   1.000
_cell.length_c   1.000
_cell.angle_alpha   90.00
_cell.angle_beta   90.00
_cell.angle_gamma   90.00
#
_symmetry.space_group_name_H-M   'P 1'
#
loop_
_entity.id
_entity.type
_entity.pdbx_description
1 polymer ?
#
loop_
_entity_poly.entity_id
_entity_poly.type
_entity_poly.pdbx_seq_one_letter_code
_entity_poly.pdbx_strand_id
1 'polypeptide(L)'
;MSIYKDILEKLNTGQKIVMLTTLGGSKQSGKSQSKKAYYTEADLETPRSNVRVSFETRQLIQQALATGELQIVSTSDKKLLVAEPFFPEPRLIIFGGGHIGKALCEFGAKLGFSITVVDDRIEFANAERFPDADQVICESFEKSFELLQFNPYTYVVIVTRGHRHDLICLREVAKKPWAYAGMIGARRRVEGVKEQLISEGTPREILEKVNAPIGLDIGAVTPGELAISILGQVISYRRLENPKMGRESARIMWTEFDRDVIEALSLGRNGERALATVLSTRGSAPRRAGAKMLVWADGRILGSVGGGLAEGKVIQSARDIIRKGGYLIQNFDLNGCIADEGMVCGGDMSVLIESVKSR
;
A
#
# COMPACT_ATOMS: atom_id res chain seq x y z
N MET A 1 -13.72 -3.36 -19.88
CA MET A 1 -12.49 -2.95 -19.16
C MET A 1 -12.39 -3.81 -17.89
N SER A 2 -11.22 -4.23 -17.45
CA SER A 2 -11.09 -5.04 -16.24
C SER A 2 -11.20 -4.11 -15.03
N ILE A 3 -12.03 -4.46 -14.04
CA ILE A 3 -12.16 -3.70 -12.78
C ILE A 3 -10.80 -3.46 -12.09
N TYR A 4 -9.87 -4.40 -12.24
CA TYR A 4 -8.52 -4.30 -11.68
C TYR A 4 -7.67 -3.24 -12.38
N LYS A 5 -7.90 -3.00 -13.69
CA LYS A 5 -7.25 -1.90 -14.41
C LYS A 5 -7.71 -0.56 -13.88
N ASP A 6 -9.01 -0.39 -13.70
CA ASP A 6 -9.58 0.85 -13.16
C ASP A 6 -9.07 1.11 -11.73
N ILE A 7 -8.96 0.06 -10.91
CA ILE A 7 -8.37 0.13 -9.55
C ILE A 7 -6.94 0.64 -9.62
N LEU A 8 -6.08 0.03 -10.45
CA LEU A 8 -4.66 0.46 -10.57
C LEU A 8 -4.54 1.91 -11.05
N GLU A 9 -5.34 2.33 -12.04
CA GLU A 9 -5.34 3.71 -12.52
C GLU A 9 -5.69 4.70 -11.40
N LYS A 10 -6.70 4.39 -10.59
CA LYS A 10 -7.10 5.22 -9.44
C LYS A 10 -6.04 5.25 -8.34
N LEU A 11 -5.45 4.10 -7.99
CA LEU A 11 -4.37 4.03 -7.02
C LEU A 11 -3.16 4.84 -7.46
N ASN A 12 -2.81 4.79 -8.74
CA ASN A 12 -1.69 5.57 -9.29
C ASN A 12 -1.91 7.08 -9.19
N THR A 13 -3.17 7.54 -9.21
CA THR A 13 -3.53 8.95 -8.98
C THR A 13 -3.66 9.32 -7.49
N GLY A 14 -3.36 8.41 -6.58
CA GLY A 14 -3.40 8.65 -5.13
C GLY A 14 -4.80 8.54 -4.50
N GLN A 15 -5.75 7.87 -5.17
CA GLN A 15 -7.09 7.66 -4.64
C GLN A 15 -7.19 6.33 -3.91
N LYS A 16 -7.75 6.33 -2.70
CA LYS A 16 -8.16 5.11 -2.00
C LYS A 16 -9.38 4.51 -2.67
N ILE A 17 -9.46 3.19 -2.67
CA ILE A 17 -10.56 2.43 -3.25
C ILE A 17 -10.98 1.34 -2.29
N VAL A 18 -12.28 1.06 -2.26
CA VAL A 18 -12.79 -0.20 -1.71
C VAL A 18 -13.41 -1.02 -2.85
N MET A 19 -12.90 -2.23 -3.04
CA MET A 19 -13.56 -3.20 -3.88
C MET A 19 -14.60 -3.95 -3.06
N LEU A 20 -15.86 -3.83 -3.46
CA LEU A 20 -16.96 -4.58 -2.88
C LEU A 20 -17.21 -5.84 -3.70
N THR A 21 -16.99 -7.00 -3.10
CA THR A 21 -17.36 -8.29 -3.67
C THR A 21 -18.64 -8.78 -3.01
N THR A 22 -19.69 -8.96 -3.80
CA THR A 22 -20.96 -9.53 -3.36
C THR A 22 -20.99 -11.00 -3.75
N LEU A 23 -21.05 -11.87 -2.77
CA LEU A 23 -21.14 -13.31 -2.93
C LEU A 23 -22.58 -13.75 -2.66
N GLY A 24 -23.21 -14.37 -3.65
CA GLY A 24 -24.56 -14.87 -3.53
C GLY A 24 -24.72 -16.14 -4.36
N GLY A 25 -25.58 -17.04 -3.92
CA GLY A 25 -25.95 -18.24 -4.66
C GLY A 25 -27.45 -18.41 -4.68
N SER A 26 -28.06 -18.54 -5.85
CA SER A 26 -29.41 -19.09 -5.95
C SER A 26 -29.34 -20.60 -5.75
N LYS A 27 -30.00 -21.10 -4.73
CA LYS A 27 -30.19 -22.57 -4.52
C LYS A 27 -30.84 -23.27 -5.72
N GLN A 28 -31.50 -22.49 -6.61
CA GLN A 28 -32.23 -23.02 -7.77
C GLN A 28 -31.35 -23.17 -9.03
N SER A 29 -30.23 -22.46 -9.17
CA SER A 29 -29.41 -22.51 -10.39
C SER A 29 -28.07 -23.26 -10.23
N GLY A 30 -27.72 -23.71 -9.04
CA GLY A 30 -26.46 -24.46 -8.77
C GLY A 30 -25.18 -23.67 -9.03
N LYS A 31 -25.26 -22.40 -9.44
CA LYS A 31 -24.10 -21.55 -9.74
C LYS A 31 -23.97 -20.44 -8.72
N SER A 32 -22.93 -20.53 -7.89
CA SER A 32 -22.49 -19.43 -7.07
C SER A 32 -21.92 -18.30 -7.96
N GLN A 33 -22.39 -17.07 -7.78
CA GLN A 33 -21.92 -15.92 -8.54
C GLN A 33 -21.31 -14.89 -7.61
N SER A 34 -20.15 -14.36 -8.00
CA SER A 34 -19.56 -13.18 -7.39
C SER A 34 -19.75 -11.96 -8.30
N LYS A 35 -20.13 -10.85 -7.70
CA LYS A 35 -20.18 -9.55 -8.39
C LYS A 35 -19.20 -8.60 -7.72
N LYS A 36 -18.43 -7.85 -8.51
CA LYS A 36 -17.46 -6.87 -8.01
C LYS A 36 -17.84 -5.47 -8.48
N ALA A 37 -17.74 -4.53 -7.56
CA ALA A 37 -17.82 -3.09 -7.82
C ALA A 37 -16.72 -2.40 -7.02
N TYR A 38 -16.29 -1.22 -7.42
CA TYR A 38 -15.37 -0.42 -6.61
C TYR A 38 -15.97 0.96 -6.30
N TYR A 39 -15.51 1.52 -5.18
CA TYR A 39 -15.95 2.80 -4.66
C TYR A 39 -14.73 3.59 -4.18
N THR A 40 -14.71 4.89 -4.51
CA THR A 40 -13.74 5.86 -4.00
C THR A 40 -14.36 6.62 -2.81
N GLU A 41 -13.56 7.38 -2.05
CA GLU A 41 -14.08 8.28 -1.01
C GLU A 41 -15.10 9.28 -1.58
N ALA A 42 -14.83 9.85 -2.76
CA ALA A 42 -15.72 10.79 -3.44
C ALA A 42 -17.08 10.19 -3.83
N ASP A 43 -17.14 8.89 -4.14
CA ASP A 43 -18.39 8.20 -4.46
C ASP A 43 -19.31 8.06 -3.22
N LEU A 44 -18.74 8.15 -2.01
CA LEU A 44 -19.49 8.13 -0.75
C LEU A 44 -19.99 9.51 -0.35
N GLU A 45 -19.26 10.57 -0.67
CA GLU A 45 -19.65 11.96 -0.34
C GLU A 45 -20.74 12.47 -1.28
N THR A 46 -20.64 12.16 -2.58
CA THR A 46 -21.57 12.57 -3.60
C THR A 46 -22.12 11.36 -4.33
N PRO A 47 -23.28 10.81 -3.93
CA PRO A 47 -23.86 9.67 -4.62
C PRO A 47 -24.09 10.03 -6.09
N ARG A 48 -23.32 9.44 -7.00
CA ARG A 48 -23.60 9.51 -8.44
C ARG A 48 -25.03 8.99 -8.64
N SER A 49 -25.82 9.67 -9.42
CA SER A 49 -27.25 9.42 -9.62
C SER A 49 -27.62 7.97 -10.01
N ASN A 50 -26.64 7.13 -10.36
CA ASN A 50 -26.84 5.75 -10.81
C ASN A 50 -26.33 4.67 -9.82
N VAL A 51 -25.71 5.04 -8.68
CA VAL A 51 -25.18 4.05 -7.70
C VAL A 51 -25.93 4.19 -6.38
N ARG A 52 -27.07 3.51 -6.27
CA ARG A 52 -27.78 3.37 -4.97
C ARG A 52 -27.08 2.30 -4.14
N VAL A 53 -26.23 2.73 -3.21
CA VAL A 53 -25.63 1.86 -2.18
C VAL A 53 -26.53 1.89 -0.96
N SER A 54 -26.88 0.71 -0.41
CA SER A 54 -27.64 0.66 0.85
C SER A 54 -26.86 1.29 1.99
N PHE A 55 -27.56 1.74 3.04
CA PHE A 55 -26.93 2.33 4.22
C PHE A 55 -25.89 1.37 4.85
N GLU A 56 -26.23 0.08 4.99
CA GLU A 56 -25.33 -0.95 5.52
C GLU A 56 -24.06 -1.12 4.67
N THR A 57 -24.22 -1.13 3.34
CA THR A 57 -23.09 -1.25 2.41
C THR A 57 -22.18 0.00 2.50
N ARG A 58 -22.78 1.19 2.65
CA ARG A 58 -22.01 2.42 2.81
C ARG A 58 -21.21 2.41 4.11
N GLN A 59 -21.80 1.99 5.22
CA GLN A 59 -21.08 1.85 6.49
C GLN A 59 -19.92 0.86 6.38
N LEU A 60 -20.13 -0.28 5.73
CA LEU A 60 -19.09 -1.30 5.51
C LEU A 60 -17.90 -0.72 4.72
N ILE A 61 -18.16 0.03 3.65
CA ILE A 61 -17.13 0.66 2.83
C ILE A 61 -16.40 1.74 3.64
N GLN A 62 -17.12 2.58 4.39
CA GLN A 62 -16.52 3.61 5.23
C GLN A 62 -15.62 3.01 6.31
N GLN A 63 -16.05 1.92 6.93
CA GLN A 63 -15.24 1.20 7.92
C GLN A 63 -13.97 0.61 7.31
N ALA A 64 -14.06 0.01 6.12
CA ALA A 64 -12.89 -0.51 5.41
C ALA A 64 -11.88 0.62 5.06
N LEU A 65 -12.36 1.80 4.63
CA LEU A 65 -11.50 2.95 4.35
C LEU A 65 -10.85 3.52 5.61
N ALA A 66 -11.59 3.56 6.72
CA ALA A 66 -11.09 4.14 7.98
C ALA A 66 -10.07 3.22 8.66
N THR A 67 -10.34 1.91 8.72
CA THR A 67 -9.45 0.96 9.41
C THR A 67 -8.30 0.47 8.52
N GLY A 68 -8.49 0.49 7.19
CA GLY A 68 -7.58 -0.15 6.26
C GLY A 68 -7.66 -1.68 6.28
N GLU A 69 -8.67 -2.25 6.94
CA GLU A 69 -8.87 -3.69 7.07
C GLU A 69 -10.01 -4.17 6.16
N LEU A 70 -9.87 -5.39 5.67
CA LEU A 70 -10.94 -6.07 4.95
C LEU A 70 -12.13 -6.29 5.89
N GLN A 71 -13.33 -5.86 5.45
CA GLN A 71 -14.57 -5.98 6.22
C GLN A 71 -15.51 -6.98 5.56
N ILE A 72 -16.18 -7.78 6.38
CA ILE A 72 -17.10 -8.81 5.90
C ILE A 72 -18.42 -8.71 6.68
N VAL A 73 -19.53 -8.72 5.95
CA VAL A 73 -20.88 -8.76 6.56
C VAL A 73 -21.80 -9.70 5.79
N SER A 74 -22.63 -10.42 6.54
CA SER A 74 -23.73 -11.20 5.96
C SER A 74 -24.99 -10.35 5.95
N THR A 75 -25.61 -10.21 4.78
CA THR A 75 -26.87 -9.47 4.62
C THR A 75 -28.08 -10.31 5.01
N SER A 76 -29.23 -9.68 5.24
CA SER A 76 -30.49 -10.34 5.57
C SER A 76 -30.96 -11.32 4.49
N ASP A 77 -30.63 -11.09 3.22
CA ASP A 77 -30.91 -11.98 2.08
C ASP A 77 -29.84 -13.06 1.87
N LYS A 78 -29.03 -13.35 2.90
CA LYS A 78 -27.99 -14.40 2.93
C LYS A 78 -26.88 -14.22 1.88
N LYS A 79 -26.62 -13.01 1.41
CA LYS A 79 -25.43 -12.69 0.65
C LYS A 79 -24.30 -12.32 1.60
N LEU A 80 -23.06 -12.60 1.18
CA LEU A 80 -21.87 -12.14 1.87
C LEU A 80 -21.29 -10.95 1.11
N LEU A 81 -21.11 -9.85 1.80
CA LEU A 81 -20.40 -8.67 1.29
C LEU A 81 -19.00 -8.68 1.85
N VAL A 82 -18.03 -8.55 0.96
CA VAL A 82 -16.61 -8.42 1.29
C VAL A 82 -16.14 -7.06 0.75
N ALA A 83 -15.82 -6.15 1.67
CA ALA A 83 -15.28 -4.83 1.34
C ALA A 83 -13.77 -4.84 1.57
N GLU A 84 -13.02 -4.80 0.49
CA GLU A 84 -11.57 -4.86 0.49
C GLU A 84 -10.99 -3.48 0.14
N PRO A 85 -10.29 -2.81 1.08
CA PRO A 85 -9.68 -1.53 0.82
C PRO A 85 -8.34 -1.70 0.09
N PHE A 86 -8.11 -0.81 -0.88
CA PHE A 86 -6.84 -0.65 -1.60
C PHE A 86 -6.34 0.76 -1.39
N PHE A 87 -5.10 0.88 -0.97
CA PHE A 87 -4.43 2.16 -0.76
C PHE A 87 -3.37 2.39 -1.82
N PRO A 88 -3.16 3.66 -2.21
CA PRO A 88 -2.05 4.01 -3.09
C PRO A 88 -0.71 3.53 -2.53
N GLU A 89 0.16 3.12 -3.42
CA GLU A 89 1.52 2.74 -3.05
C GLU A 89 2.24 3.94 -2.43
N PRO A 90 2.86 3.78 -1.26
CA PRO A 90 3.58 4.86 -0.62
C PRO A 90 4.85 5.18 -1.43
N ARG A 91 4.98 6.45 -1.82
CA ARG A 91 6.12 6.94 -2.60
C ARG A 91 7.11 7.63 -1.67
N LEU A 92 8.38 7.25 -1.75
CA LEU A 92 9.45 7.92 -1.02
C LEU A 92 10.33 8.69 -2.01
N ILE A 93 10.27 10.01 -1.96
CA ILE A 93 11.12 10.90 -2.75
C ILE A 93 12.29 11.34 -1.88
N ILE A 94 13.50 11.04 -2.32
CA ILE A 94 14.75 11.33 -1.63
C ILE A 94 15.49 12.41 -2.41
N PHE A 95 15.54 13.63 -1.89
CA PHE A 95 16.37 14.70 -2.41
C PHE A 95 17.76 14.62 -1.78
N GLY A 96 18.74 14.17 -2.58
CA GLY A 96 20.13 13.98 -2.19
C GLY A 96 20.59 12.52 -2.31
N GLY A 97 21.42 12.23 -3.31
CA GLY A 97 21.98 10.92 -3.61
C GLY A 97 23.25 10.56 -2.82
N GLY A 98 23.54 11.26 -1.70
CA GLY A 98 24.67 10.99 -0.83
C GLY A 98 24.60 9.66 -0.09
N HIS A 99 25.44 9.49 0.94
CA HIS A 99 25.52 8.25 1.71
C HIS A 99 24.20 7.93 2.45
N ILE A 100 23.54 8.94 3.03
CA ILE A 100 22.24 8.78 3.69
C ILE A 100 21.19 8.42 2.65
N GLY A 101 21.15 9.11 1.50
CA GLY A 101 20.22 8.83 0.41
C GLY A 101 20.34 7.39 -0.11
N LYS A 102 21.58 6.85 -0.22
CA LYS A 102 21.82 5.48 -0.62
C LYS A 102 21.22 4.47 0.38
N ALA A 103 21.47 4.66 1.66
CA ALA A 103 20.92 3.79 2.70
C ALA A 103 19.39 3.89 2.81
N LEU A 104 18.83 5.10 2.64
CA LEU A 104 17.37 5.32 2.59
C LEU A 104 16.71 4.60 1.41
N CYS A 105 17.35 4.60 0.23
CA CYS A 105 16.86 3.88 -0.93
C CYS A 105 16.81 2.38 -0.66
N GLU A 106 17.93 1.79 -0.25
CA GLU A 106 18.03 0.36 0.03
C GLU A 106 17.01 -0.12 1.08
N PHE A 107 16.94 0.55 2.22
CA PHE A 107 16.02 0.15 3.29
C PHE A 107 14.57 0.49 2.96
N GLY A 108 14.33 1.61 2.28
CA GLY A 108 12.99 2.04 1.87
C GLY A 108 12.35 1.06 0.88
N ALA A 109 13.11 0.54 -0.08
CA ALA A 109 12.64 -0.49 -1.02
C ALA A 109 12.21 -1.76 -0.28
N LYS A 110 13.00 -2.24 0.69
CA LYS A 110 12.67 -3.39 1.55
C LYS A 110 11.42 -3.16 2.41
N LEU A 111 11.08 -1.89 2.69
CA LEU A 111 9.86 -1.51 3.42
C LEU A 111 8.63 -1.34 2.49
N GLY A 112 8.78 -1.58 1.19
CA GLY A 112 7.72 -1.51 0.20
C GLY A 112 7.31 -0.08 -0.14
N PHE A 113 8.28 0.83 -0.24
CA PHE A 113 8.09 2.15 -0.85
C PHE A 113 8.50 2.11 -2.32
N SER A 114 7.75 2.80 -3.17
CA SER A 114 8.22 3.18 -4.49
C SER A 114 9.22 4.33 -4.33
N ILE A 115 10.45 4.14 -4.80
CA ILE A 115 11.59 5.04 -4.52
C ILE A 115 11.92 5.90 -5.71
N THR A 116 11.95 7.21 -5.50
CA THR A 116 12.55 8.16 -6.44
C THR A 116 13.72 8.88 -5.76
N VAL A 117 14.89 8.86 -6.39
CA VAL A 117 16.08 9.59 -5.93
C VAL A 117 16.39 10.75 -6.87
N VAL A 118 16.66 11.91 -6.31
CA VAL A 118 17.01 13.16 -7.04
C VAL A 118 18.33 13.70 -6.54
N ASP A 119 19.29 13.93 -7.44
CA ASP A 119 20.51 14.70 -7.18
C ASP A 119 20.95 15.39 -8.48
N ASP A 120 21.57 16.55 -8.39
CA ASP A 120 22.01 17.33 -9.55
C ASP A 120 23.37 16.87 -10.11
N ARG A 121 23.99 15.84 -9.51
CA ARG A 121 25.29 15.31 -9.88
C ARG A 121 25.17 13.88 -10.40
N ILE A 122 25.70 13.63 -11.59
CA ILE A 122 25.59 12.30 -12.22
C ILE A 122 26.24 11.18 -11.39
N GLU A 123 27.30 11.47 -10.63
CA GLU A 123 27.97 10.49 -9.78
C GLU A 123 27.10 10.10 -8.57
N PHE A 124 26.09 10.92 -8.24
CA PHE A 124 25.18 10.72 -7.12
C PHE A 124 23.74 10.42 -7.56
N ALA A 125 23.43 10.47 -8.85
CA ALA A 125 22.10 10.16 -9.40
C ALA A 125 22.24 9.30 -10.66
N ASN A 126 22.50 8.02 -10.47
CA ASN A 126 22.56 7.01 -11.54
C ASN A 126 22.04 5.65 -11.08
N ALA A 127 21.65 4.80 -12.02
CA ALA A 127 21.05 3.49 -11.75
C ALA A 127 22.02 2.48 -11.11
N GLU A 128 23.32 2.60 -11.38
CA GLU A 128 24.33 1.72 -10.78
C GLU A 128 24.43 1.97 -9.26
N ARG A 129 24.32 3.23 -8.87
CA ARG A 129 24.33 3.64 -7.45
C ARG A 129 23.05 3.29 -6.71
N PHE A 130 21.91 3.29 -7.41
CA PHE A 130 20.57 3.08 -6.86
C PHE A 130 19.80 1.97 -7.58
N PRO A 131 20.28 0.70 -7.49
CA PRO A 131 19.63 -0.42 -8.17
C PRO A 131 18.21 -0.73 -7.64
N ASP A 132 17.91 -0.32 -6.40
CA ASP A 132 16.61 -0.54 -5.75
C ASP A 132 15.62 0.64 -5.96
N ALA A 133 15.99 1.69 -6.72
CA ALA A 133 15.11 2.81 -7.00
C ALA A 133 14.26 2.55 -8.25
N ASP A 134 12.97 2.88 -8.19
CA ASP A 134 12.09 2.84 -9.37
C ASP A 134 12.43 3.96 -10.36
N GLN A 135 12.91 5.10 -9.84
CA GLN A 135 13.32 6.23 -10.65
C GLN A 135 14.53 6.94 -10.06
N VAL A 136 15.50 7.27 -10.90
CA VAL A 136 16.64 8.11 -10.54
C VAL A 136 16.66 9.31 -11.47
N ILE A 137 16.61 10.52 -10.91
CA ILE A 137 16.56 11.78 -11.64
C ILE A 137 17.87 12.55 -11.40
N CYS A 138 18.67 12.71 -12.46
CA CYS A 138 19.84 13.57 -12.48
C CYS A 138 19.47 14.91 -13.09
N GLU A 139 19.01 15.85 -12.27
CA GLU A 139 18.61 17.19 -12.71
C GLU A 139 18.75 18.17 -11.54
N SER A 140 18.81 19.47 -11.81
CA SER A 140 18.72 20.48 -10.76
C SER A 140 17.48 20.28 -9.90
N PHE A 141 17.61 20.58 -8.60
CA PHE A 141 16.49 20.36 -7.68
C PHE A 141 15.25 21.17 -8.08
N GLU A 142 15.42 22.36 -8.65
CA GLU A 142 14.31 23.20 -9.14
C GLU A 142 13.53 22.52 -10.27
N LYS A 143 14.22 22.05 -11.30
CA LYS A 143 13.60 21.45 -12.48
C LYS A 143 13.06 20.04 -12.21
N SER A 144 13.64 19.32 -11.25
CA SER A 144 13.21 17.96 -10.93
C SER A 144 11.73 17.89 -10.53
N PHE A 145 11.16 18.97 -9.99
CA PHE A 145 9.73 19.03 -9.60
C PHE A 145 8.76 18.92 -10.78
N GLU A 146 9.20 19.21 -11.99
CA GLU A 146 8.41 19.01 -13.22
C GLU A 146 8.32 17.51 -13.60
N LEU A 147 9.29 16.71 -13.15
CA LEU A 147 9.38 15.27 -13.42
C LEU A 147 8.77 14.43 -12.30
N LEU A 148 8.42 15.04 -11.17
CA LEU A 148 7.94 14.38 -9.96
C LEU A 148 6.42 14.44 -9.85
N GLN A 149 5.83 13.33 -9.43
CA GLN A 149 4.40 13.24 -9.13
C GLN A 149 4.17 13.16 -7.62
N PHE A 150 3.43 14.13 -7.11
CA PHE A 150 3.05 14.19 -5.69
C PHE A 150 1.59 13.80 -5.50
N ASN A 151 1.32 13.10 -4.41
CA ASN A 151 -0.02 12.79 -3.94
C ASN A 151 -0.04 12.72 -2.39
N PRO A 152 -1.21 12.58 -1.74
CA PRO A 152 -1.30 12.46 -0.28
C PRO A 152 -0.56 11.27 0.35
N TYR A 153 0.00 10.35 -0.44
CA TYR A 153 0.82 9.20 -0.01
C TYR A 153 2.29 9.36 -0.39
N THR A 154 2.72 10.58 -0.65
CA THR A 154 4.12 10.93 -0.92
C THR A 154 4.83 11.25 0.39
N TYR A 155 5.95 10.60 0.61
CA TYR A 155 6.87 10.81 1.73
C TYR A 155 8.12 11.46 1.19
N VAL A 156 8.48 12.61 1.73
CA VAL A 156 9.60 13.42 1.22
C VAL A 156 10.72 13.46 2.25
N VAL A 157 11.93 13.15 1.80
CA VAL A 157 13.15 13.21 2.61
C VAL A 157 14.16 14.13 1.92
N ILE A 158 14.50 15.23 2.57
CA ILE A 158 15.47 16.22 2.08
C ILE A 158 16.79 16.01 2.84
N VAL A 159 17.77 15.40 2.17
CA VAL A 159 19.11 15.07 2.70
C VAL A 159 20.20 15.55 1.74
N THR A 160 20.03 16.77 1.21
CA THR A 160 20.93 17.35 0.23
C THR A 160 22.28 17.72 0.85
N ARG A 161 23.26 18.02 0.01
CA ARG A 161 24.62 18.41 0.44
C ARG A 161 24.72 19.79 1.08
N GLY A 162 23.67 20.62 1.02
CA GLY A 162 23.83 22.00 1.47
C GLY A 162 22.54 22.80 1.62
N HIS A 163 22.63 23.79 2.48
CA HIS A 163 21.56 24.69 2.88
C HIS A 163 20.76 25.29 1.70
N ARG A 164 21.45 25.71 0.63
CA ARG A 164 20.80 26.31 -0.57
C ARG A 164 19.85 25.32 -1.23
N HIS A 165 20.27 24.06 -1.35
CA HIS A 165 19.46 23.03 -1.98
C HIS A 165 18.30 22.58 -1.07
N ASP A 166 18.54 22.50 0.26
CA ASP A 166 17.48 22.19 1.22
C ASP A 166 16.36 23.23 1.16
N LEU A 167 16.71 24.52 1.08
CA LEU A 167 15.75 25.63 0.96
C LEU A 167 14.92 25.52 -0.33
N ILE A 168 15.58 25.23 -1.46
CA ILE A 168 14.92 25.06 -2.76
C ILE A 168 13.93 23.89 -2.69
N CYS A 169 14.39 22.74 -2.22
CA CYS A 169 13.53 21.57 -2.10
C CYS A 169 12.33 21.83 -1.19
N LEU A 170 12.55 22.41 -0.01
CA LEU A 170 11.47 22.65 0.95
C LEU A 170 10.45 23.67 0.44
N ARG A 171 10.90 24.70 -0.29
CA ARG A 171 10.03 25.69 -0.95
C ARG A 171 9.04 25.04 -1.91
N GLU A 172 9.53 24.13 -2.74
CA GLU A 172 8.70 23.46 -3.73
C GLU A 172 7.82 22.36 -3.11
N VAL A 173 8.36 21.59 -2.15
CA VAL A 173 7.59 20.59 -1.38
C VAL A 173 6.42 21.22 -0.63
N ALA A 174 6.59 22.41 -0.05
CA ALA A 174 5.52 23.11 0.68
C ALA A 174 4.28 23.43 -0.18
N LYS A 175 4.43 23.45 -1.51
CA LYS A 175 3.32 23.69 -2.46
C LYS A 175 2.61 22.43 -2.91
N LYS A 176 3.07 21.26 -2.51
CA LYS A 176 2.57 19.96 -2.99
C LYS A 176 1.84 19.18 -1.90
N PRO A 177 0.95 18.24 -2.25
CA PRO A 177 0.38 17.31 -1.28
C PRO A 177 1.42 16.25 -0.88
N TRP A 178 1.51 15.93 0.41
CA TRP A 178 2.37 14.89 0.95
C TRP A 178 1.84 14.33 2.27
N ALA A 179 2.20 13.08 2.59
CA ALA A 179 1.92 12.44 3.87
C ALA A 179 2.97 12.81 4.93
N TYR A 180 4.21 12.96 4.49
CA TYR A 180 5.36 13.25 5.33
C TYR A 180 6.35 14.10 4.57
N ALA A 181 6.90 15.10 5.24
CA ALA A 181 8.07 15.83 4.77
C ALA A 181 9.07 15.99 5.91
N GLY A 182 10.33 15.72 5.62
CA GLY A 182 11.39 15.90 6.60
C GLY A 182 12.68 16.43 5.96
N MET A 183 13.42 17.24 6.72
CA MET A 183 14.66 17.85 6.26
C MET A 183 15.77 17.67 7.29
N ILE A 184 16.95 17.27 6.80
CA ILE A 184 18.15 17.15 7.63
C ILE A 184 18.70 18.54 7.99
N GLY A 185 19.23 18.67 9.18
CA GLY A 185 19.92 19.90 9.61
C GLY A 185 19.92 20.10 11.11
N ALA A 186 20.88 20.84 11.63
CA ALA A 186 20.86 21.27 13.02
C ALA A 186 19.69 22.24 13.26
N ARG A 187 19.11 22.23 14.47
CA ARG A 187 17.92 23.04 14.85
C ARG A 187 18.01 24.50 14.40
N ARG A 188 19.13 25.17 14.71
CA ARG A 188 19.36 26.59 14.31
C ARG A 188 19.28 26.80 12.80
N ARG A 189 19.82 25.86 12.01
CA ARG A 189 19.78 25.91 10.54
C ARG A 189 18.35 25.72 10.02
N VAL A 190 17.62 24.77 10.57
CA VAL A 190 16.23 24.49 10.23
C VAL A 190 15.34 25.70 10.49
N GLU A 191 15.50 26.36 11.66
CA GLU A 191 14.77 27.56 12.02
C GLU A 191 15.01 28.68 11.01
N GLY A 192 16.27 28.92 10.62
CA GLY A 192 16.59 29.94 9.60
C GLY A 192 15.95 29.66 8.24
N VAL A 193 15.90 28.39 7.81
CA VAL A 193 15.22 28.01 6.55
C VAL A 193 13.70 28.25 6.66
N LYS A 194 13.07 27.87 7.78
CA LYS A 194 11.64 28.08 7.99
C LYS A 194 11.27 29.56 8.04
N GLU A 195 12.05 30.37 8.77
CA GLU A 195 11.85 31.83 8.85
C GLU A 195 11.96 32.50 7.48
N GLN A 196 12.95 32.10 6.67
CA GLN A 196 13.09 32.62 5.32
C GLN A 196 11.86 32.27 4.47
N LEU A 197 11.39 31.03 4.49
CA LEU A 197 10.22 30.61 3.71
C LEU A 197 8.93 31.30 4.18
N ILE A 198 8.79 31.57 5.47
CA ILE A 198 7.67 32.37 6.01
C ILE A 198 7.74 33.81 5.45
N SER A 199 8.93 34.41 5.43
CA SER A 199 9.12 35.76 4.87
C SER A 199 8.83 35.82 3.36
N GLU A 200 9.00 34.70 2.66
CA GLU A 200 8.65 34.53 1.25
C GLU A 200 7.16 34.22 1.01
N GLY A 201 6.34 34.12 2.07
CA GLY A 201 4.88 33.90 1.99
C GLY A 201 4.43 32.46 2.15
N THR A 202 5.30 31.51 2.50
CA THR A 202 4.87 30.13 2.80
C THR A 202 4.10 30.10 4.12
N PRO A 203 2.89 29.52 4.18
CA PRO A 203 2.11 29.44 5.41
C PRO A 203 2.87 28.70 6.52
N ARG A 204 2.89 29.31 7.72
CA ARG A 204 3.56 28.73 8.91
C ARG A 204 3.06 27.33 9.24
N GLU A 205 1.76 27.07 9.10
CA GLU A 205 1.12 25.79 9.42
C GLU A 205 1.63 24.64 8.53
N ILE A 206 2.06 24.91 7.31
CA ILE A 206 2.67 23.93 6.42
C ILE A 206 4.06 23.59 6.92
N LEU A 207 4.87 24.62 7.29
CA LEU A 207 6.24 24.43 7.74
C LEU A 207 6.32 23.78 9.14
N GLU A 208 5.31 23.96 9.99
CA GLU A 208 5.19 23.27 11.28
C GLU A 208 4.93 21.77 11.14
N LYS A 209 4.32 21.33 10.05
CA LYS A 209 4.15 19.91 9.74
C LYS A 209 5.44 19.25 9.25
N VAL A 210 6.42 20.01 8.80
CA VAL A 210 7.72 19.48 8.34
C VAL A 210 8.56 19.03 9.51
N ASN A 211 9.02 17.76 9.47
CA ASN A 211 9.88 17.18 10.49
C ASN A 211 11.32 17.62 10.26
N ALA A 212 11.77 18.60 11.02
CA ALA A 212 13.12 19.13 10.92
C ALA A 212 13.60 19.61 12.30
N PRO A 213 14.68 19.04 12.81
CA PRO A 213 15.50 17.95 12.24
C PRO A 213 14.71 16.68 11.94
N ILE A 214 15.06 16.02 10.82
CA ILE A 214 14.41 14.76 10.38
C ILE A 214 14.87 13.58 11.22
N GLY A 215 13.97 12.61 11.43
CA GLY A 215 14.25 11.34 12.10
C GLY A 215 13.85 11.31 13.58
N LEU A 216 13.85 10.10 14.14
CA LEU A 216 13.66 9.87 15.56
C LEU A 216 14.98 10.12 16.30
N ASP A 217 14.89 10.64 17.51
CA ASP A 217 16.07 10.83 18.38
C ASP A 217 16.47 9.49 19.02
N ILE A 218 17.35 8.74 18.32
CA ILE A 218 17.87 7.44 18.73
C ILE A 218 19.40 7.44 18.91
N GLY A 219 20.03 8.62 18.88
CA GLY A 219 21.48 8.74 18.96
C GLY A 219 22.21 8.31 17.67
N ALA A 220 21.54 8.34 16.51
CA ALA A 220 22.11 7.94 15.23
C ALA A 220 23.28 8.85 14.80
N VAL A 221 24.40 8.25 14.35
CA VAL A 221 25.63 8.93 13.92
C VAL A 221 26.03 8.58 12.50
N THR A 222 25.99 7.29 12.15
CA THR A 222 26.39 6.84 10.81
C THR A 222 25.26 7.02 9.77
N PRO A 223 25.59 7.09 8.47
CA PRO A 223 24.56 7.20 7.42
C PRO A 223 23.49 6.13 7.48
N GLY A 224 23.84 4.88 7.81
CA GLY A 224 22.90 3.78 7.98
C GLY A 224 21.97 3.96 9.19
N GLU A 225 22.51 4.39 10.34
CA GLU A 225 21.72 4.68 11.53
C GLU A 225 20.78 5.87 11.32
N LEU A 226 21.26 6.92 10.63
CA LEU A 226 20.42 8.06 10.24
C LEU A 226 19.29 7.62 9.32
N ALA A 227 19.55 6.74 8.36
CA ALA A 227 18.50 6.19 7.50
C ALA A 227 17.47 5.38 8.29
N ILE A 228 17.87 4.58 9.27
CA ILE A 228 16.98 3.85 10.17
C ILE A 228 16.12 4.82 11.01
N SER A 229 16.75 5.85 11.61
CA SER A 229 16.07 6.89 12.37
C SER A 229 15.00 7.59 11.53
N ILE A 230 15.35 7.99 10.31
CA ILE A 230 14.45 8.66 9.35
C ILE A 230 13.30 7.72 8.96
N LEU A 231 13.60 6.49 8.53
CA LEU A 231 12.58 5.53 8.12
C LEU A 231 11.69 5.09 9.28
N GLY A 232 12.20 5.00 10.50
CA GLY A 232 11.39 4.78 11.70
C GLY A 232 10.34 5.88 11.89
N GLN A 233 10.72 7.16 11.69
CA GLN A 233 9.78 8.27 11.72
C GLN A 233 8.79 8.22 10.55
N VAL A 234 9.25 7.95 9.33
CA VAL A 234 8.39 7.77 8.14
C VAL A 234 7.36 6.66 8.34
N ILE A 235 7.77 5.51 8.92
CA ILE A 235 6.86 4.41 9.24
C ILE A 235 5.79 4.85 10.24
N SER A 236 6.14 5.66 11.24
CA SER A 236 5.16 6.15 12.22
C SER A 236 4.07 7.00 11.53
N TYR A 237 4.43 7.85 10.57
CA TYR A 237 3.48 8.61 9.75
C TYR A 237 2.64 7.75 8.80
N ARG A 238 3.16 6.60 8.40
CA ARG A 238 2.43 5.63 7.57
C ARG A 238 1.43 4.78 8.37
N ARG A 239 1.72 4.51 9.65
CA ARG A 239 1.03 3.49 10.45
C ARG A 239 0.22 4.00 11.62
N LEU A 240 0.33 5.27 11.95
CA LEU A 240 -0.37 5.90 13.08
C LEU A 240 -1.23 7.05 12.57
N GLU A 241 -2.45 7.19 13.07
CA GLU A 241 -3.33 8.34 12.76
C GLU A 241 -2.71 9.65 13.25
N ASN A 242 -2.12 9.63 14.44
CA ASN A 242 -1.39 10.76 15.00
C ASN A 242 0.00 10.32 15.50
N PRO A 243 1.05 10.37 14.65
CA PRO A 243 2.38 9.93 15.01
C PRO A 243 2.96 10.61 16.25
N LYS A 244 2.54 11.86 16.55
CA LYS A 244 3.01 12.62 17.73
C LYS A 244 2.49 12.06 19.05
N MET A 245 1.38 11.32 19.04
CA MET A 245 0.84 10.62 20.23
C MET A 245 1.52 9.27 20.52
N GLY A 246 2.38 8.80 19.62
CA GLY A 246 3.13 7.55 19.82
C GLY A 246 2.19 6.36 20.05
N ARG A 247 2.36 5.66 21.21
CA ARG A 247 1.61 4.44 21.53
C ARG A 247 0.11 4.66 21.75
N GLU A 248 -0.32 5.88 22.04
CA GLU A 248 -1.73 6.23 22.25
C GLU A 248 -2.46 6.48 20.93
N SER A 249 -1.73 6.60 19.82
CA SER A 249 -2.33 6.79 18.50
C SER A 249 -2.94 5.49 17.98
N ALA A 250 -4.13 5.58 17.39
CA ALA A 250 -4.72 4.47 16.66
C ALA A 250 -3.81 4.04 15.50
N ARG A 251 -3.78 2.73 15.23
CA ARG A 251 -2.99 2.15 14.16
C ARG A 251 -3.80 2.07 12.89
N ILE A 252 -3.25 2.55 11.81
CA ILE A 252 -3.80 2.33 10.48
C ILE A 252 -3.28 0.97 10.00
N MET A 253 -4.16 0.00 9.94
CA MET A 253 -3.88 -1.32 9.37
C MET A 253 -4.11 -1.22 7.86
N TRP A 254 -3.14 -1.64 7.08
CA TRP A 254 -3.31 -1.74 5.63
C TRP A 254 -3.42 -3.22 5.29
N THR A 255 -4.44 -3.57 4.50
CA THR A 255 -4.52 -4.90 3.90
C THR A 255 -3.27 -5.20 3.09
N GLU A 256 -2.90 -6.47 3.01
CA GLU A 256 -1.83 -6.85 2.10
C GLU A 256 -2.25 -6.56 0.66
N PHE A 257 -1.31 -6.01 -0.10
CA PHE A 257 -1.52 -5.65 -1.50
C PHE A 257 -0.46 -6.35 -2.37
N ASP A 258 -0.89 -7.43 -3.02
CA ASP A 258 -0.06 -8.17 -3.97
C ASP A 258 -0.20 -7.51 -5.35
N ARG A 259 0.62 -6.48 -5.60
CA ARG A 259 0.58 -5.66 -6.82
C ARG A 259 0.68 -6.51 -8.08
N ASP A 260 1.65 -7.43 -8.13
CA ASP A 260 1.88 -8.31 -9.29
C ASP A 260 0.63 -9.12 -9.64
N VAL A 261 -0.10 -9.60 -8.62
CA VAL A 261 -1.36 -10.34 -8.80
C VAL A 261 -2.45 -9.44 -9.40
N ILE A 262 -2.59 -8.20 -8.90
CA ILE A 262 -3.57 -7.24 -9.41
C ILE A 262 -3.21 -6.81 -10.83
N GLU A 263 -1.93 -6.59 -11.14
CA GLU A 263 -1.45 -6.28 -12.50
C GLU A 263 -1.74 -7.43 -13.46
N ALA A 264 -1.44 -8.67 -13.08
CA ALA A 264 -1.77 -9.85 -13.88
C ALA A 264 -3.29 -9.98 -14.14
N LEU A 265 -4.13 -9.60 -13.15
CA LEU A 265 -5.59 -9.55 -13.31
C LEU A 265 -6.03 -8.42 -14.24
N SER A 266 -5.34 -7.28 -14.22
CA SER A 266 -5.67 -6.09 -15.03
C SER A 266 -5.44 -6.33 -16.53
N LEU A 267 -4.39 -7.08 -16.87
CA LEU A 267 -4.01 -7.37 -18.25
C LEU A 267 -5.02 -8.26 -18.99
N GLY A 268 -5.91 -8.95 -18.28
CA GLY A 268 -7.02 -9.71 -18.88
C GLY A 268 -6.64 -10.90 -19.76
N ARG A 269 -5.35 -11.09 -20.02
CA ARG A 269 -4.79 -12.12 -20.90
C ARG A 269 -4.31 -13.31 -20.06
N ASN A 270 -4.35 -14.53 -20.60
CA ASN A 270 -3.68 -15.74 -20.10
C ASN A 270 -4.58 -16.81 -19.45
N GLY A 271 -5.63 -17.26 -20.17
CA GLY A 271 -6.25 -18.54 -19.87
C GLY A 271 -7.19 -18.55 -18.64
N GLU A 272 -7.73 -19.71 -18.39
CA GLU A 272 -8.60 -19.97 -17.24
C GLU A 272 -7.77 -19.96 -15.95
N ARG A 273 -8.25 -19.24 -14.97
CA ARG A 273 -7.55 -19.04 -13.70
C ARG A 273 -8.51 -18.81 -12.54
N ALA A 274 -8.04 -19.03 -11.32
CA ALA A 274 -8.74 -18.69 -10.10
C ALA A 274 -7.92 -17.72 -9.25
N LEU A 275 -8.62 -16.80 -8.58
CA LEU A 275 -8.06 -15.91 -7.59
C LEU A 275 -8.40 -16.41 -6.20
N ALA A 276 -7.41 -16.68 -5.38
CA ALA A 276 -7.55 -16.93 -3.95
C ALA A 276 -7.25 -15.63 -3.19
N THR A 277 -8.12 -15.24 -2.26
CA THR A 277 -7.94 -14.06 -1.39
C THR A 277 -8.14 -14.49 0.05
N VAL A 278 -7.18 -14.19 0.92
CA VAL A 278 -7.30 -14.39 2.37
C VAL A 278 -8.33 -13.40 2.90
N LEU A 279 -9.44 -13.92 3.44
CA LEU A 279 -10.53 -13.10 4.00
C LEU A 279 -10.28 -12.72 5.45
N SER A 280 -9.80 -13.67 6.24
CA SER A 280 -9.52 -13.47 7.67
C SER A 280 -8.47 -14.43 8.16
N THR A 281 -7.76 -14.02 9.21
CA THR A 281 -6.78 -14.85 9.93
C THR A 281 -6.94 -14.64 11.43
N ARG A 282 -6.74 -15.68 12.22
CA ARG A 282 -6.66 -15.63 13.67
C ARG A 282 -5.41 -16.35 14.14
N GLY A 283 -4.76 -15.85 15.17
CA GLY A 283 -3.50 -16.40 15.68
C GLY A 283 -2.32 -16.08 14.78
N SER A 284 -1.30 -16.94 14.81
CA SER A 284 -0.08 -16.79 14.02
C SER A 284 -0.31 -17.33 12.60
N ALA A 285 -0.65 -16.45 11.67
CA ALA A 285 -0.79 -16.77 10.25
C ALA A 285 0.35 -16.14 9.45
N PRO A 286 0.91 -16.83 8.44
CA PRO A 286 2.06 -16.34 7.67
C PRO A 286 1.70 -15.16 6.75
N ARG A 287 0.43 -15.02 6.33
CA ARG A 287 -0.09 -13.91 5.54
C ARG A 287 -1.38 -13.38 6.17
N ARG A 288 -1.65 -12.09 5.99
CA ARG A 288 -2.83 -11.41 6.55
C ARG A 288 -3.99 -11.36 5.58
N ALA A 289 -5.16 -10.91 6.06
CA ALA A 289 -6.32 -10.62 5.21
C ALA A 289 -5.93 -9.66 4.07
N GLY A 290 -6.44 -9.94 2.87
CA GLY A 290 -6.08 -9.22 1.65
C GLY A 290 -4.99 -9.89 0.80
N ALA A 291 -4.16 -10.78 1.37
CA ALA A 291 -3.17 -11.55 0.61
C ALA A 291 -3.82 -12.34 -0.52
N LYS A 292 -3.16 -12.39 -1.67
CA LYS A 292 -3.70 -12.97 -2.90
C LYS A 292 -2.77 -13.97 -3.54
N MET A 293 -3.38 -14.97 -4.17
CA MET A 293 -2.69 -15.92 -5.04
C MET A 293 -3.54 -16.16 -6.28
N LEU A 294 -2.91 -16.06 -7.44
CA LEU A 294 -3.50 -16.39 -8.73
C LEU A 294 -3.00 -17.77 -9.15
N VAL A 295 -3.92 -18.65 -9.49
CA VAL A 295 -3.65 -20.02 -9.92
C VAL A 295 -4.18 -20.21 -11.33
N TRP A 296 -3.35 -20.70 -12.26
CA TRP A 296 -3.76 -21.01 -13.63
C TRP A 296 -4.08 -22.49 -13.79
N ALA A 297 -4.87 -22.81 -14.82
CA ALA A 297 -5.22 -24.20 -15.16
C ALA A 297 -4.00 -25.08 -15.45
N ASP A 298 -2.93 -24.49 -16.00
CA ASP A 298 -1.66 -25.16 -16.28
C ASP A 298 -0.76 -25.40 -15.04
N GLY A 299 -1.18 -24.92 -13.87
CA GLY A 299 -0.48 -25.11 -12.61
C GLY A 299 0.46 -23.99 -12.20
N ARG A 300 0.66 -22.96 -13.04
CA ARG A 300 1.39 -21.76 -12.64
C ARG A 300 0.68 -21.07 -11.48
N ILE A 301 1.45 -20.44 -10.60
CA ILE A 301 0.99 -19.63 -9.48
C ILE A 301 1.70 -18.27 -9.47
N LEU A 302 1.02 -17.26 -8.96
CA LEU A 302 1.59 -15.93 -8.69
C LEU A 302 1.02 -15.42 -7.36
N GLY A 303 1.88 -14.92 -6.49
CA GLY A 303 1.50 -14.57 -5.12
C GLY A 303 1.44 -15.79 -4.20
N SER A 304 0.97 -15.60 -2.97
CA SER A 304 0.88 -16.65 -1.95
C SER A 304 -0.21 -16.33 -0.92
N VAL A 305 -0.85 -17.34 -0.39
CA VAL A 305 -1.79 -17.23 0.74
C VAL A 305 -1.17 -17.65 2.08
N GLY A 306 0.13 -17.98 2.09
CA GLY A 306 0.85 -18.27 3.34
C GLY A 306 1.74 -19.51 3.33
N GLY A 307 1.80 -20.24 2.22
CA GLY A 307 2.66 -21.42 2.08
C GLY A 307 2.15 -22.69 2.79
N GLY A 308 2.96 -23.73 2.76
CA GLY A 308 2.71 -25.00 3.44
C GLY A 308 1.49 -25.78 2.94
N LEU A 309 0.95 -26.64 3.81
CA LEU A 309 -0.19 -27.52 3.49
C LEU A 309 -1.48 -26.76 3.12
N ALA A 310 -1.72 -25.58 3.72
CA ALA A 310 -2.89 -24.77 3.42
C ALA A 310 -2.86 -24.28 1.98
N GLU A 311 -1.70 -23.80 1.51
CA GLU A 311 -1.54 -23.33 0.13
C GLU A 311 -1.73 -24.45 -0.89
N GLY A 312 -1.19 -25.65 -0.61
CA GLY A 312 -1.41 -26.83 -1.46
C GLY A 312 -2.90 -27.17 -1.63
N LYS A 313 -3.67 -27.13 -0.55
CA LYS A 313 -5.13 -27.34 -0.58
C LYS A 313 -5.86 -26.22 -1.34
N VAL A 314 -5.44 -24.96 -1.17
CA VAL A 314 -5.99 -23.83 -1.93
C VAL A 314 -5.74 -23.99 -3.43
N ILE A 315 -4.54 -24.41 -3.83
CA ILE A 315 -4.20 -24.67 -5.26
C ILE A 315 -5.11 -25.78 -5.82
N GLN A 316 -5.32 -26.86 -5.07
CA GLN A 316 -6.21 -27.94 -5.49
C GLN A 316 -7.64 -27.45 -5.68
N SER A 317 -8.19 -26.73 -4.70
CA SER A 317 -9.53 -26.14 -4.77
C SER A 317 -9.67 -25.11 -5.88
N ALA A 318 -8.61 -24.32 -6.15
CA ALA A 318 -8.56 -23.37 -7.24
C ALA A 318 -8.71 -24.06 -8.61
N ARG A 319 -8.01 -25.18 -8.83
CA ARG A 319 -8.14 -25.98 -10.05
C ARG A 319 -9.58 -26.52 -10.24
N ASP A 320 -10.25 -26.91 -9.16
CA ASP A 320 -11.64 -27.34 -9.23
C ASP A 320 -12.58 -26.18 -9.57
N ILE A 321 -12.37 -25.00 -8.99
CA ILE A 321 -13.14 -23.79 -9.27
C ILE A 321 -12.90 -23.27 -10.71
N ILE A 322 -11.71 -23.40 -11.25
CA ILE A 322 -11.44 -23.10 -12.66
C ILE A 322 -12.37 -23.93 -13.57
N ARG A 323 -12.47 -25.22 -13.32
CA ARG A 323 -13.30 -26.16 -14.12
C ARG A 323 -14.80 -25.95 -13.93
N LYS A 324 -15.25 -25.76 -12.67
CA LYS A 324 -16.68 -25.66 -12.31
C LYS A 324 -17.25 -24.26 -12.48
N GLY A 325 -16.40 -23.24 -12.38
CA GLY A 325 -16.78 -21.85 -12.27
C GLY A 325 -17.31 -21.48 -10.88
N GLY A 326 -17.62 -20.20 -10.67
CA GLY A 326 -18.18 -19.71 -9.42
C GLY A 326 -17.12 -19.39 -8.36
N TYR A 327 -17.47 -19.59 -7.09
CA TYR A 327 -16.56 -19.33 -5.96
C TYR A 327 -16.74 -20.40 -4.86
N LEU A 328 -15.72 -20.47 -3.99
CA LEU A 328 -15.69 -21.29 -2.77
C LEU A 328 -15.07 -20.46 -1.64
N ILE A 329 -15.64 -20.54 -0.43
CA ILE A 329 -14.97 -20.08 0.78
C ILE A 329 -14.51 -21.33 1.53
N GLN A 330 -13.22 -21.39 1.83
CA GLN A 330 -12.60 -22.52 2.51
C GLN A 330 -11.91 -22.04 3.78
N ASN A 331 -12.19 -22.73 4.88
CA ASN A 331 -11.58 -22.46 6.18
C ASN A 331 -10.49 -23.51 6.45
N PHE A 332 -9.37 -23.03 6.98
CA PHE A 332 -8.22 -23.84 7.33
C PHE A 332 -7.93 -23.67 8.81
N ASP A 333 -7.88 -24.78 9.53
CA ASP A 333 -7.31 -24.86 10.88
C ASP A 333 -5.80 -25.12 10.72
N LEU A 334 -5.00 -24.17 11.14
CA LEU A 334 -3.54 -24.23 11.07
C LEU A 334 -2.94 -24.88 12.33
N ASN A 335 -3.77 -25.19 13.35
CA ASN A 335 -3.32 -25.84 14.60
C ASN A 335 -3.01 -27.33 14.40
N GLY A 336 -3.62 -27.98 13.42
CA GLY A 336 -3.43 -29.40 13.14
C GLY A 336 -2.13 -29.79 12.43
N CYS A 337 -1.32 -28.82 11.99
CA CYS A 337 -0.08 -29.07 11.26
C CYS A 337 1.17 -29.29 12.16
N ILE A 338 0.99 -29.44 13.48
CA ILE A 338 2.09 -29.43 14.46
C ILE A 338 2.87 -30.75 14.51
N ALA A 339 2.35 -31.86 13.97
CA ALA A 339 2.89 -33.20 14.27
C ALA A 339 4.08 -33.64 13.39
N ASP A 340 4.20 -33.21 12.13
CA ASP A 340 5.15 -33.86 11.20
C ASP A 340 6.22 -32.96 10.51
N GLU A 341 6.11 -31.63 10.51
CA GLU A 341 7.04 -30.77 9.74
C GLU A 341 7.62 -29.54 10.46
N GLY A 342 7.57 -29.47 11.78
CA GLY A 342 8.31 -28.43 12.54
C GLY A 342 7.83 -26.97 12.37
N MET A 343 6.68 -26.72 11.78
CA MET A 343 6.07 -25.41 11.66
C MET A 343 5.05 -25.18 12.78
N VAL A 344 5.40 -24.33 13.73
CA VAL A 344 4.52 -23.88 14.83
C VAL A 344 3.72 -22.66 14.38
N CYS A 345 2.74 -22.84 13.52
CA CYS A 345 1.74 -21.83 13.23
C CYS A 345 0.40 -22.27 13.81
N GLY A 346 -0.02 -21.68 14.93
CA GLY A 346 -1.33 -21.92 15.52
C GLY A 346 -2.32 -20.82 15.12
N GLY A 347 -3.38 -21.14 14.36
CA GLY A 347 -4.38 -20.15 13.97
C GLY A 347 -5.41 -20.67 12.97
N ASP A 348 -6.37 -19.83 12.62
CA ASP A 348 -7.38 -20.11 11.60
C ASP A 348 -7.22 -19.16 10.42
N MET A 349 -7.50 -19.64 9.21
CA MET A 349 -7.50 -18.84 8.00
C MET A 349 -8.72 -19.14 7.15
N SER A 350 -9.41 -18.10 6.66
CA SER A 350 -10.50 -18.21 5.70
C SER A 350 -10.06 -17.64 4.35
N VAL A 351 -10.26 -18.41 3.28
CA VAL A 351 -9.84 -18.04 1.92
C VAL A 351 -11.03 -18.09 0.97
N LEU A 352 -11.26 -17.01 0.24
CA LEU A 352 -12.18 -16.95 -0.89
C LEU A 352 -11.42 -17.36 -2.16
N ILE A 353 -11.94 -18.33 -2.88
CA ILE A 353 -11.40 -18.83 -4.15
C ILE A 353 -12.45 -18.57 -5.24
N GLU A 354 -12.14 -17.79 -6.26
CA GLU A 354 -13.08 -17.38 -7.31
C GLU A 354 -12.53 -17.71 -8.70
N SER A 355 -13.39 -18.20 -9.61
CA SER A 355 -12.98 -18.34 -11.00
C SER A 355 -12.89 -16.97 -11.68
N VAL A 356 -11.79 -16.70 -12.36
CA VAL A 356 -11.56 -15.50 -13.16
C VAL A 356 -11.64 -15.87 -14.63
N LYS A 357 -12.72 -15.47 -15.30
CA LYS A 357 -12.92 -15.72 -16.73
C LYS A 357 -12.10 -14.71 -17.55
N SER A 358 -11.39 -15.19 -18.57
CA SER A 358 -10.91 -14.31 -19.65
C SER A 358 -12.12 -13.73 -20.36
N ARG A 359 -12.19 -12.41 -20.46
CA ARG A 359 -13.11 -11.72 -21.37
C ARG A 359 -12.47 -11.57 -22.74
#